data_a555943c5db2e20939ab9fc43df75462
#
_entry.id   a555943c5db2e20939ab9fc43df75462
#
_cell.length_a   1.000
_cell.length_b   1.000
_cell.length_c   1.000
_cell.angle_alpha   90.00
_cell.angle_beta   90.00
_cell.angle_gamma   90.00
#
_symmetry.space_group_name_H-M   'P 1'
#
loop_
_entity.id
_entity.type
_entity.pdbx_description
1 polymer ?
#
loop_
_entity_poly.entity_id
_entity_poly.type
_entity_poly.pdbx_seq_one_letter_code
_entity_poly.pdbx_strand_id
1 'polypeptide(L)'
;MKTMSSLFLAFCLSASSGAGFAQQDPLASVSAPHISTFSIVAQDPETGDYGVAVQSRYFAVGAVVPHAAAETGAIATQALGNLLYGPQGLALLAEGKAADEVIEQLVKTDPLRTERQVGVVDQQGRAASYTGKDCLRWAGGRTGDNYAVQGNLLAGPQVVNAMATAFEAAPGDFATRLVYALAAGQAAGGDARGRQSAALLVVRKEGGYLGLTDRYIDLHVEDHPTPIRELARLLEIRQSQLAHTRAKELLKRAEDAEGDQRADLYK
;
A
#
# COMPACT_ATOMS: atom_id res chain seq x y z
N MET A 1 -51.27 -53.37 65.96
CA MET A 1 -49.90 -53.90 66.31
C MET A 1 -48.96 -53.55 65.13
N LYS A 2 -47.87 -52.97 65.47
CA LYS A 2 -46.74 -52.52 64.61
C LYS A 2 -46.98 -51.32 63.71
N THR A 3 -46.65 -50.19 64.22
CA THR A 3 -46.44 -48.90 63.62
C THR A 3 -45.19 -48.93 62.69
N MET A 4 -45.34 -48.44 61.46
CA MET A 4 -44.21 -48.13 60.64
C MET A 4 -44.12 -46.61 60.46
N SER A 5 -43.06 -46.04 61.04
CA SER A 5 -42.69 -44.64 60.87
C SER A 5 -42.06 -44.41 59.48
N SER A 6 -42.65 -43.50 58.71
CA SER A 6 -42.07 -43.03 57.47
C SER A 6 -41.13 -41.84 57.74
N LEU A 7 -39.87 -42.04 57.43
CA LEU A 7 -38.82 -41.04 57.50
C LEU A 7 -38.84 -40.21 56.19
N PHE A 8 -39.27 -38.95 56.27
CA PHE A 8 -39.15 -38.01 55.17
C PHE A 8 -37.73 -37.45 55.12
N LEU A 9 -36.97 -37.81 54.08
CA LEU A 9 -35.67 -37.26 53.78
C LEU A 9 -35.86 -35.97 52.97
N ALA A 10 -35.66 -34.82 53.56
CA ALA A 10 -35.67 -33.53 52.89
C ALA A 10 -34.34 -33.35 52.13
N PHE A 11 -34.44 -33.32 50.78
CA PHE A 11 -33.32 -33.04 49.88
C PHE A 11 -33.20 -31.52 49.73
N CYS A 12 -32.25 -30.91 50.43
CA CYS A 12 -31.91 -29.52 50.19
C CYS A 12 -31.17 -29.40 48.84
N LEU A 13 -31.87 -28.89 47.82
CA LEU A 13 -31.20 -28.39 46.60
C LEU A 13 -30.49 -27.08 46.95
N SER A 14 -29.18 -27.11 47.12
CA SER A 14 -28.33 -25.93 47.09
C SER A 14 -28.21 -25.44 45.65
N ALA A 15 -28.91 -24.35 45.29
CA ALA A 15 -28.71 -23.60 44.06
C ALA A 15 -27.34 -22.91 44.15
N SER A 16 -26.33 -23.50 43.55
CA SER A 16 -25.07 -22.80 43.25
C SER A 16 -25.34 -21.77 42.16
N SER A 17 -25.44 -20.49 42.56
CA SER A 17 -25.37 -19.35 41.68
C SER A 17 -24.01 -19.33 41.01
N GLY A 18 -23.90 -19.93 39.83
CA GLY A 18 -22.76 -19.79 38.95
C GLY A 18 -22.66 -18.32 38.51
N ALA A 19 -21.73 -17.58 39.11
CA ALA A 19 -21.31 -16.31 38.57
C ALA A 19 -20.73 -16.58 37.20
N GLY A 20 -21.53 -16.33 36.15
CA GLY A 20 -21.05 -16.33 34.77
C GLY A 20 -20.02 -15.23 34.64
N PHE A 21 -18.74 -15.62 34.62
CA PHE A 21 -17.72 -14.73 34.10
C PHE A 21 -18.08 -14.47 32.62
N ALA A 22 -18.67 -13.32 32.34
CA ALA A 22 -18.78 -12.82 31.01
C ALA A 22 -17.33 -12.76 30.48
N GLN A 23 -16.98 -13.69 29.61
CA GLN A 23 -15.70 -13.72 28.93
C GLN A 23 -15.69 -12.48 28.03
N GLN A 24 -15.03 -11.42 28.50
CA GLN A 24 -14.81 -10.23 27.69
C GLN A 24 -14.01 -10.68 26.47
N ASP A 25 -14.57 -10.49 25.29
CA ASP A 25 -13.85 -10.69 24.05
C ASP A 25 -12.61 -9.78 24.08
N PRO A 26 -11.39 -10.34 24.15
CA PRO A 26 -10.17 -9.53 24.21
C PRO A 26 -9.99 -8.65 22.95
N LEU A 27 -10.75 -8.89 21.90
CA LEU A 27 -10.73 -8.10 20.66
C LEU A 27 -11.81 -7.01 20.63
N ALA A 28 -12.82 -7.05 21.52
CA ALA A 28 -13.93 -6.08 21.55
C ALA A 28 -13.52 -4.64 21.88
N SER A 29 -12.31 -4.43 22.41
CA SER A 29 -11.77 -3.11 22.76
C SER A 29 -10.64 -2.63 21.85
N VAL A 30 -10.33 -3.36 20.78
CA VAL A 30 -9.33 -2.92 19.80
C VAL A 30 -10.00 -1.89 18.90
N SER A 31 -9.94 -0.61 19.29
CA SER A 31 -10.20 0.48 18.34
C SER A 31 -9.21 0.31 17.18
N ALA A 32 -9.73 0.36 15.94
CA ALA A 32 -8.86 0.28 14.76
C ALA A 32 -7.72 1.29 14.91
N PRO A 33 -6.44 0.86 14.90
CA PRO A 33 -5.34 1.78 15.12
C PRO A 33 -5.33 2.80 13.98
N HIS A 34 -5.32 4.08 14.32
CA HIS A 34 -5.09 5.12 13.32
C HIS A 34 -3.71 4.90 12.69
N ILE A 35 -3.71 4.61 11.39
CA ILE A 35 -2.49 4.36 10.63
C ILE A 35 -1.88 5.71 10.26
N SER A 36 -0.83 6.14 10.99
CA SER A 36 0.02 7.24 10.54
C SER A 36 0.88 6.72 9.39
N THR A 37 0.92 7.47 8.32
CA THR A 37 1.49 6.97 7.07
C THR A 37 1.86 8.15 6.19
N PHE A 38 2.92 8.01 5.40
CA PHE A 38 3.12 8.83 4.23
C PHE A 38 3.38 7.94 3.00
N SER A 39 2.83 8.37 1.89
CA SER A 39 2.90 7.61 0.64
C SER A 39 2.98 8.52 -0.57
N ILE A 40 3.40 7.94 -1.68
CA ILE A 40 3.36 8.52 -3.02
C ILE A 40 2.67 7.53 -3.96
N VAL A 41 1.78 8.03 -4.81
CA VAL A 41 1.29 7.35 -5.99
C VAL A 41 1.80 8.10 -7.21
N ALA A 42 2.25 7.39 -8.25
CA ALA A 42 2.77 8.04 -9.44
C ALA A 42 2.61 7.19 -10.70
N GLN A 43 2.68 7.86 -11.85
CA GLN A 43 2.88 7.28 -13.18
C GLN A 43 4.24 7.70 -13.70
N ASP A 44 4.92 6.81 -14.39
CA ASP A 44 6.09 7.13 -15.19
C ASP A 44 5.64 7.44 -16.62
N PRO A 45 5.75 8.69 -17.10
CA PRO A 45 5.30 9.04 -18.45
C PRO A 45 6.16 8.43 -19.57
N GLU A 46 7.39 7.97 -19.26
CA GLU A 46 8.29 7.36 -20.25
C GLU A 46 7.98 5.89 -20.48
N THR A 47 7.64 5.16 -19.43
CA THR A 47 7.40 3.71 -19.48
C THR A 47 5.93 3.31 -19.41
N GLY A 48 5.06 4.21 -18.93
CA GLY A 48 3.66 3.94 -18.62
C GLY A 48 3.44 3.13 -17.35
N ASP A 49 4.48 2.92 -16.53
CA ASP A 49 4.39 2.20 -15.26
C ASP A 49 3.60 3.02 -14.23
N TYR A 50 2.89 2.33 -13.35
CA TYR A 50 2.28 2.92 -12.17
C TYR A 50 2.94 2.40 -10.91
N GLY A 51 3.11 3.27 -9.93
CA GLY A 51 3.77 2.89 -8.70
C GLY A 51 3.15 3.51 -7.46
N VAL A 52 3.27 2.78 -6.35
CA VAL A 52 2.93 3.24 -5.01
C VAL A 52 4.09 2.90 -4.08
N ALA A 53 4.59 3.90 -3.36
CA ALA A 53 5.52 3.67 -2.27
C ALA A 53 4.96 4.24 -0.97
N VAL A 54 5.17 3.53 0.15
CA VAL A 54 4.59 3.87 1.45
C VAL A 54 5.52 3.53 2.60
N GLN A 55 5.49 4.34 3.66
CA GLN A 55 6.10 4.04 4.97
C GLN A 55 5.12 4.37 6.09
N SER A 56 5.16 3.58 7.16
CA SER A 56 4.28 3.74 8.30
C SER A 56 4.90 3.24 9.61
N ARG A 57 4.42 3.78 10.74
CA ARG A 57 4.52 3.13 12.05
C ARG A 57 3.31 2.20 12.26
N TYR A 58 3.10 1.31 11.31
CA TYR A 58 2.08 0.27 11.30
C TYR A 58 2.70 -1.02 10.76
N PHE A 59 2.34 -2.17 11.32
CA PHE A 59 2.85 -3.46 10.85
C PHE A 59 2.32 -3.77 9.44
N ALA A 60 3.18 -4.25 8.54
CA ALA A 60 2.81 -4.74 7.21
C ALA A 60 1.98 -3.75 6.38
N VAL A 61 2.39 -2.47 6.33
CA VAL A 61 1.66 -1.41 5.62
C VAL A 61 1.45 -1.71 4.13
N GLY A 62 2.33 -2.51 3.54
CA GLY A 62 2.26 -2.93 2.14
C GLY A 62 1.02 -3.77 1.81
N ALA A 63 0.44 -4.45 2.81
CA ALA A 63 -0.77 -5.25 2.62
C ALA A 63 -2.06 -4.41 2.54
N VAL A 64 -2.02 -3.13 2.93
CA VAL A 64 -3.23 -2.33 3.11
C VAL A 64 -3.27 -1.03 2.31
N VAL A 65 -2.13 -0.40 2.03
CA VAL A 65 -2.09 0.94 1.41
C VAL A 65 -1.97 0.92 -0.10
N PRO A 66 -1.05 0.14 -0.73
CA PRO A 66 -0.80 0.21 -2.17
C PRO A 66 -1.82 -0.56 -3.00
N HIS A 67 -2.36 0.09 -4.03
CA HIS A 67 -3.17 -0.53 -5.07
C HIS A 67 -2.75 0.04 -6.42
N ALA A 68 -2.51 -0.81 -7.42
CA ALA A 68 -2.20 -0.38 -8.77
C ALA A 68 -2.60 -1.45 -9.79
N ALA A 69 -2.95 -1.01 -11.00
CA ALA A 69 -3.19 -1.87 -12.14
C ALA A 69 -2.51 -1.26 -13.38
N ALA A 70 -1.81 -2.07 -14.16
CA ALA A 70 -1.17 -1.64 -15.38
C ALA A 70 -2.20 -1.06 -16.36
N GLU A 71 -1.79 -0.07 -17.15
CA GLU A 71 -2.66 0.63 -18.11
C GLU A 71 -3.93 1.26 -17.49
N THR A 72 -4.00 1.38 -16.15
CA THR A 72 -5.20 1.84 -15.45
C THR A 72 -4.89 2.99 -14.48
N GLY A 73 -3.97 2.79 -13.53
CA GLY A 73 -3.63 3.79 -12.55
C GLY A 73 -3.15 3.23 -11.22
N ALA A 74 -2.97 4.12 -10.23
CA ALA A 74 -2.55 3.75 -8.88
C ALA A 74 -3.29 4.53 -7.80
N ILE A 75 -3.47 3.89 -6.65
CA ILE A 75 -4.19 4.41 -5.48
C ILE A 75 -3.43 4.04 -4.21
N ALA A 76 -3.33 5.00 -3.29
CA ALA A 76 -2.91 4.77 -1.91
C ALA A 76 -4.04 5.17 -0.97
N THR A 77 -4.59 4.24 -0.18
CA THR A 77 -5.61 4.50 0.84
C THR A 77 -5.03 4.33 2.23
N GLN A 78 -5.19 5.31 3.12
CA GLN A 78 -4.52 5.37 4.41
C GLN A 78 -5.29 6.20 5.45
N ALA A 79 -4.68 6.53 6.60
CA ALA A 79 -5.31 7.07 7.82
C ALA A 79 -6.22 6.02 8.47
N LEU A 80 -7.50 6.28 8.70
CA LEU A 80 -8.47 5.21 8.92
C LEU A 80 -8.80 4.59 7.56
N GLY A 81 -7.89 3.77 7.01
CA GLY A 81 -7.93 3.29 5.63
C GLY A 81 -9.22 2.52 5.30
N ASN A 82 -9.85 2.86 4.17
CA ASN A 82 -10.89 2.03 3.58
C ASN A 82 -10.28 1.20 2.45
N LEU A 83 -10.04 -0.09 2.70
CA LEU A 83 -9.40 -0.97 1.73
C LEU A 83 -10.21 -1.16 0.45
N LEU A 84 -11.52 -0.93 0.51
CA LEU A 84 -12.38 -0.98 -0.68
C LEU A 84 -12.10 0.16 -1.67
N TYR A 85 -11.48 1.26 -1.22
CA TYR A 85 -11.09 2.34 -2.12
C TYR A 85 -10.11 1.89 -3.21
N GLY A 86 -9.24 0.91 -2.91
CA GLY A 86 -8.33 0.33 -3.89
C GLY A 86 -9.07 -0.30 -5.08
N PRO A 87 -9.77 -1.44 -4.89
CA PRO A 87 -10.44 -2.11 -5.99
C PRO A 87 -11.58 -1.29 -6.63
N GLN A 88 -12.36 -0.52 -5.86
CA GLN A 88 -13.42 0.34 -6.40
C GLN A 88 -12.85 1.49 -7.23
N GLY A 89 -11.80 2.13 -6.74
CA GLY A 89 -11.16 3.22 -7.47
C GLY A 89 -10.45 2.75 -8.73
N LEU A 90 -9.77 1.59 -8.71
CA LEU A 90 -9.19 1.00 -9.92
C LEU A 90 -10.26 0.65 -10.96
N ALA A 91 -11.45 0.18 -10.53
CA ALA A 91 -12.57 -0.06 -11.44
C ALA A 91 -13.04 1.26 -12.11
N LEU A 92 -13.17 2.35 -11.35
CA LEU A 92 -13.53 3.66 -11.88
C LEU A 92 -12.45 4.22 -12.83
N LEU A 93 -11.16 4.03 -12.51
CA LEU A 93 -10.06 4.40 -13.41
C LEU A 93 -10.10 3.61 -14.72
N ALA A 94 -10.42 2.32 -14.67
CA ALA A 94 -10.58 1.48 -15.84
C ALA A 94 -11.76 1.92 -16.74
N GLU A 95 -12.78 2.59 -16.16
CA GLU A 95 -13.86 3.26 -16.90
C GLU A 95 -13.44 4.60 -17.52
N GLY A 96 -12.19 5.04 -17.33
CA GLY A 96 -11.64 6.30 -17.83
C GLY A 96 -11.96 7.53 -16.98
N LYS A 97 -12.42 7.36 -15.74
CA LYS A 97 -12.67 8.48 -14.81
C LYS A 97 -11.37 9.19 -14.46
N ALA A 98 -11.46 10.51 -14.30
CA ALA A 98 -10.34 11.32 -13.80
C ALA A 98 -10.06 11.05 -12.33
N ALA A 99 -8.82 11.27 -11.88
CA ALA A 99 -8.40 11.00 -10.52
C ALA A 99 -9.24 11.73 -9.44
N ASP A 100 -9.65 12.96 -9.69
CA ASP A 100 -10.52 13.75 -8.83
C ASP A 100 -11.96 13.22 -8.80
N GLU A 101 -12.52 12.82 -9.95
CA GLU A 101 -13.84 12.18 -10.04
C GLU A 101 -13.87 10.86 -9.28
N VAL A 102 -12.78 10.06 -9.36
CA VAL A 102 -12.63 8.82 -8.58
C VAL A 102 -12.70 9.11 -7.09
N ILE A 103 -11.94 10.07 -6.60
CA ILE A 103 -11.95 10.46 -5.18
C ILE A 103 -13.35 10.93 -4.77
N GLU A 104 -14.00 11.81 -5.55
CA GLU A 104 -15.35 12.29 -5.25
C GLU A 104 -16.34 11.14 -5.09
N GLN A 105 -16.32 10.15 -5.99
CA GLN A 105 -17.22 9.01 -5.93
C GLN A 105 -16.94 8.11 -4.72
N LEU A 106 -15.65 7.84 -4.41
CA LEU A 106 -15.26 7.01 -3.26
C LEU A 106 -15.68 7.63 -1.92
N VAL A 107 -15.49 8.93 -1.75
CA VAL A 107 -15.78 9.59 -0.47
C VAL A 107 -17.26 9.95 -0.30
N LYS A 108 -18.01 10.10 -1.39
CA LYS A 108 -19.41 10.54 -1.38
C LYS A 108 -20.32 9.68 -0.51
N THR A 109 -20.13 8.38 -0.55
CA THR A 109 -20.97 7.39 0.15
C THR A 109 -20.31 6.85 1.43
N ASP A 110 -19.08 7.23 1.74
CA ASP A 110 -18.39 6.76 2.95
C ASP A 110 -18.78 7.64 4.17
N PRO A 111 -19.46 7.07 5.16
CA PRO A 111 -19.84 7.81 6.37
C PRO A 111 -18.63 8.27 7.20
N LEU A 112 -17.48 7.60 7.05
CA LEU A 112 -16.23 7.93 7.75
C LEU A 112 -15.25 8.72 6.88
N ARG A 113 -15.71 9.32 5.77
CA ARG A 113 -14.85 10.08 4.84
C ARG A 113 -13.98 11.13 5.51
N THR A 114 -14.42 11.69 6.61
CA THR A 114 -13.68 12.73 7.34
C THR A 114 -12.40 12.23 7.98
N GLU A 115 -12.25 10.90 8.12
CA GLU A 115 -11.06 10.23 8.67
C GLU A 115 -10.22 9.53 7.61
N ARG A 116 -10.62 9.58 6.31
CA ARG A 116 -9.92 8.93 5.19
C ARG A 116 -8.85 9.82 4.61
N GLN A 117 -7.82 9.18 4.08
CA GLN A 117 -6.84 9.84 3.22
C GLN A 117 -6.56 8.94 2.02
N VAL A 118 -6.60 9.50 0.81
CA VAL A 118 -6.40 8.76 -0.44
C VAL A 118 -5.68 9.62 -1.47
N GLY A 119 -4.70 9.03 -2.16
CA GLY A 119 -4.05 9.58 -3.33
C GLY A 119 -4.35 8.72 -4.54
N VAL A 120 -4.54 9.33 -5.70
CA VAL A 120 -4.89 8.67 -6.97
C VAL A 120 -4.07 9.28 -8.10
N VAL A 121 -3.61 8.44 -9.04
CA VAL A 121 -3.12 8.86 -10.36
C VAL A 121 -3.85 8.05 -11.41
N ASP A 122 -4.34 8.72 -12.46
CA ASP A 122 -5.11 8.11 -13.55
C ASP A 122 -4.27 7.80 -14.80
N GLN A 123 -4.93 7.29 -15.85
CA GLN A 123 -4.29 6.90 -17.11
C GLN A 123 -3.59 8.04 -17.84
N GLN A 124 -4.02 9.27 -17.64
CA GLN A 124 -3.45 10.46 -18.26
C GLN A 124 -2.39 11.14 -17.36
N GLY A 125 -2.02 10.53 -16.25
CA GLY A 125 -1.08 11.10 -15.29
C GLY A 125 -1.68 12.22 -14.42
N ARG A 126 -2.99 12.48 -14.54
CA ARG A 126 -3.65 13.44 -13.64
C ARG A 126 -3.67 12.85 -12.23
N ALA A 127 -3.32 13.66 -11.26
CA ALA A 127 -3.20 13.22 -9.88
C ALA A 127 -4.11 14.02 -8.96
N ALA A 128 -4.70 13.34 -7.99
CA ALA A 128 -5.53 13.94 -6.96
C ALA A 128 -5.23 13.36 -5.59
N SER A 129 -5.43 14.15 -4.54
CA SER A 129 -5.28 13.73 -3.15
C SER A 129 -6.41 14.28 -2.29
N TYR A 130 -6.97 13.44 -1.45
CA TYR A 130 -7.98 13.79 -0.46
C TYR A 130 -7.46 13.52 0.94
N THR A 131 -7.64 14.49 1.83
CA THR A 131 -7.36 14.36 3.26
C THR A 131 -8.58 14.79 4.04
N GLY A 132 -9.23 13.87 4.72
CA GLY A 132 -10.39 14.14 5.55
C GLY A 132 -10.05 15.06 6.73
N LYS A 133 -10.98 15.93 7.10
CA LYS A 133 -10.77 16.98 8.14
C LYS A 133 -10.45 16.43 9.53
N ASP A 134 -10.83 15.19 9.80
CA ASP A 134 -10.63 14.51 11.08
C ASP A 134 -9.38 13.58 11.07
N CYS A 135 -8.60 13.60 9.97
CA CYS A 135 -7.28 12.97 9.95
C CYS A 135 -6.37 13.59 11.01
N LEU A 136 -5.66 12.74 11.77
CA LEU A 136 -4.83 13.20 12.88
C LEU A 136 -3.66 14.05 12.40
N ARG A 137 -3.32 15.08 13.19
CA ARG A 137 -2.34 16.13 12.86
C ARG A 137 -0.92 15.61 12.75
N TRP A 138 -0.07 16.18 11.97
CA TRP A 138 -0.35 16.98 10.78
C TRP A 138 -0.77 16.04 9.66
N ALA A 139 -1.77 16.39 8.88
CA ALA A 139 -2.22 15.62 7.73
C ALA A 139 -2.43 16.53 6.52
N GLY A 140 -2.10 16.04 5.33
CA GLY A 140 -2.24 16.76 4.08
C GLY A 140 -1.55 16.06 2.92
N GLY A 141 -1.60 16.67 1.75
CA GLY A 141 -0.99 16.16 0.52
C GLY A 141 -0.54 17.28 -0.41
N ARG A 142 0.20 16.88 -1.44
CA ARG A 142 0.60 17.71 -2.57
C ARG A 142 0.50 16.89 -3.84
N THR A 143 0.02 17.47 -4.92
CA THR A 143 0.00 16.88 -6.25
C THR A 143 0.95 17.63 -7.18
N GLY A 144 1.44 16.93 -8.20
CA GLY A 144 2.20 17.47 -9.31
C GLY A 144 1.91 16.64 -10.56
N ASP A 145 2.65 16.89 -11.63
CA ASP A 145 2.50 16.14 -12.86
C ASP A 145 2.84 14.66 -12.65
N ASN A 146 1.89 13.78 -12.91
CA ASN A 146 2.00 12.33 -12.78
C ASN A 146 2.20 11.78 -11.36
N TYR A 147 1.95 12.56 -10.28
CA TYR A 147 2.06 12.04 -8.92
C TYR A 147 1.18 12.76 -7.90
N ALA A 148 0.84 12.05 -6.81
CA ALA A 148 0.34 12.63 -5.58
C ALA A 148 1.13 12.08 -4.39
N VAL A 149 1.51 12.97 -3.47
CA VAL A 149 2.08 12.64 -2.15
C VAL A 149 1.11 13.05 -1.06
N GLN A 150 0.95 12.23 -0.05
CA GLN A 150 0.08 12.50 1.09
C GLN A 150 0.60 11.83 2.36
N GLY A 151 0.14 12.35 3.50
CA GLY A 151 0.44 11.73 4.78
C GLY A 151 -0.41 12.30 5.92
N ASN A 152 -0.44 11.57 7.01
CA ASN A 152 -1.15 11.89 8.25
C ASN A 152 -0.30 11.54 9.46
N LEU A 153 -0.55 12.19 10.60
CA LEU A 153 0.29 12.08 11.81
C LEU A 153 1.78 12.36 11.52
N LEU A 154 2.05 13.28 10.60
CA LEU A 154 3.41 13.65 10.21
C LEU A 154 4.00 14.71 11.15
N ALA A 155 5.33 14.82 11.12
CA ALA A 155 6.06 15.88 11.80
C ALA A 155 5.64 17.29 11.33
N GLY A 156 5.14 17.43 10.08
CA GLY A 156 4.64 18.66 9.52
C GLY A 156 4.57 18.66 7.99
N PRO A 157 4.17 19.78 7.36
CA PRO A 157 4.03 19.89 5.91
C PRO A 157 5.36 19.70 5.14
N GLN A 158 6.50 19.92 5.79
CA GLN A 158 7.82 19.73 5.19
C GLN A 158 8.02 18.27 4.71
N VAL A 159 7.34 17.30 5.30
CA VAL A 159 7.44 15.88 4.91
C VAL A 159 6.95 15.68 3.48
N VAL A 160 5.69 16.06 3.18
CA VAL A 160 5.12 15.92 1.83
C VAL A 160 5.84 16.81 0.81
N ASN A 161 6.30 18.00 1.22
CA ASN A 161 7.07 18.88 0.35
C ASN A 161 8.42 18.27 -0.03
N ALA A 162 9.15 17.67 0.94
CA ALA A 162 10.41 16.99 0.68
C ALA A 162 10.21 15.77 -0.23
N MET A 163 9.13 14.99 -0.03
CA MET A 163 8.79 13.87 -0.89
C MET A 163 8.59 14.31 -2.34
N ALA A 164 7.77 15.33 -2.56
CA ALA A 164 7.49 15.87 -3.89
C ALA A 164 8.76 16.35 -4.58
N THR A 165 9.53 17.23 -3.92
CA THR A 165 10.79 17.76 -4.46
C THR A 165 11.79 16.66 -4.80
N ALA A 166 11.91 15.64 -3.93
CA ALA A 166 12.80 14.51 -4.19
C ALA A 166 12.33 13.67 -5.38
N PHE A 167 11.03 13.39 -5.51
CA PHE A 167 10.48 12.65 -6.64
C PHE A 167 10.72 13.37 -7.97
N GLU A 168 10.51 14.69 -8.00
CA GLU A 168 10.71 15.55 -9.18
C GLU A 168 12.17 15.59 -9.62
N ALA A 169 13.11 15.65 -8.66
CA ALA A 169 14.54 15.88 -8.93
C ALA A 169 15.44 14.63 -8.90
N ALA A 170 14.97 13.50 -8.36
CA ALA A 170 15.79 12.32 -8.16
C ALA A 170 16.21 11.70 -9.50
N PRO A 171 17.50 11.33 -9.65
CA PRO A 171 17.97 10.55 -10.78
C PRO A 171 17.59 9.08 -10.62
N GLY A 172 17.70 8.34 -11.73
CA GLY A 172 17.47 6.89 -11.74
C GLY A 172 16.11 6.50 -12.31
N ASP A 173 15.82 5.22 -12.22
CA ASP A 173 14.56 4.66 -12.70
C ASP A 173 13.37 5.04 -11.80
N PHE A 174 12.17 4.78 -12.29
CA PHE A 174 10.93 5.13 -11.61
C PHE A 174 10.83 4.58 -10.19
N ALA A 175 11.20 3.30 -9.98
CA ALA A 175 11.16 2.64 -8.68
C ALA A 175 12.13 3.31 -7.68
N THR A 176 13.33 3.67 -8.14
CA THR A 176 14.34 4.40 -7.36
C THR A 176 13.82 5.78 -6.94
N ARG A 177 13.19 6.53 -7.84
CA ARG A 177 12.60 7.84 -7.55
C ARG A 177 11.51 7.76 -6.50
N LEU A 178 10.66 6.72 -6.52
CA LEU A 178 9.64 6.46 -5.50
C LEU A 178 10.24 6.22 -4.11
N VAL A 179 11.32 5.43 -4.03
CA VAL A 179 12.02 5.17 -2.75
C VAL A 179 12.73 6.43 -2.25
N TYR A 180 13.31 7.24 -3.13
CA TYR A 180 13.92 8.53 -2.76
C TYR A 180 12.90 9.52 -2.20
N ALA A 181 11.67 9.53 -2.74
CA ALA A 181 10.58 10.32 -2.15
C ALA A 181 10.31 9.91 -0.69
N LEU A 182 10.21 8.60 -0.40
CA LEU A 182 10.05 8.13 0.98
C LEU A 182 11.24 8.51 1.86
N ALA A 183 12.47 8.36 1.37
CA ALA A 183 13.69 8.70 2.12
C ALA A 183 13.74 10.19 2.48
N ALA A 184 13.39 11.08 1.54
CA ALA A 184 13.30 12.51 1.76
C ALA A 184 12.21 12.88 2.77
N GLY A 185 11.03 12.26 2.67
CA GLY A 185 9.95 12.43 3.65
C GLY A 185 10.39 12.03 5.06
N GLN A 186 11.07 10.88 5.18
CA GLN A 186 11.62 10.42 6.45
C GLN A 186 12.68 11.36 7.02
N ALA A 187 13.59 11.90 6.16
CA ALA A 187 14.61 12.86 6.57
C ALA A 187 14.00 14.19 7.05
N ALA A 188 12.87 14.59 6.49
CA ALA A 188 12.11 15.79 6.88
C ALA A 188 11.27 15.59 8.17
N GLY A 189 11.36 14.44 8.81
CA GLY A 189 10.69 14.12 10.09
C GLY A 189 9.72 12.94 10.02
N GLY A 190 9.20 12.58 8.86
CA GLY A 190 8.36 11.39 8.63
C GLY A 190 7.13 11.30 9.51
N ASP A 191 6.79 10.07 9.86
CA ASP A 191 5.74 9.71 10.83
C ASP A 191 6.16 10.14 12.25
N ALA A 192 5.33 10.97 12.90
CA ALA A 192 5.63 11.53 14.23
C ALA A 192 5.73 10.45 15.33
N ARG A 193 5.22 9.25 15.10
CA ARG A 193 5.31 8.10 16.03
C ARG A 193 6.56 7.25 15.80
N GLY A 194 7.25 7.41 14.67
CA GLY A 194 8.44 6.65 14.30
C GLY A 194 8.27 5.82 13.02
N ARG A 195 8.95 4.66 12.96
CA ARG A 195 9.10 3.83 11.76
C ARG A 195 8.82 2.38 12.10
N GLN A 196 8.22 1.60 11.17
CA GLN A 196 8.03 0.17 11.35
C GLN A 196 8.05 -0.60 10.05
N SER A 197 7.28 -0.21 9.04
CA SER A 197 7.17 -0.93 7.77
C SER A 197 7.26 0.00 6.58
N ALA A 198 7.57 -0.55 5.41
CA ALA A 198 7.55 0.16 4.13
C ALA A 198 7.24 -0.82 3.00
N ALA A 199 6.70 -0.30 1.89
CA ALA A 199 6.46 -1.10 0.71
C ALA A 199 6.62 -0.28 -0.58
N LEU A 200 6.91 -1.00 -1.67
CA LEU A 200 6.98 -0.49 -3.03
C LEU A 200 6.26 -1.46 -3.96
N LEU A 201 5.21 -0.97 -4.61
CA LEU A 201 4.52 -1.65 -5.69
C LEU A 201 4.75 -0.87 -6.99
N VAL A 202 5.25 -1.53 -8.04
CA VAL A 202 5.27 -1.01 -9.41
C VAL A 202 4.64 -2.03 -10.32
N VAL A 203 3.67 -1.58 -11.10
CA VAL A 203 3.00 -2.42 -12.10
C VAL A 203 3.35 -1.96 -13.51
N ARG A 204 3.58 -2.94 -14.38
CA ARG A 204 3.86 -2.80 -15.81
C ARG A 204 3.13 -3.93 -16.52
N LYS A 205 2.50 -3.65 -17.64
CA LYS A 205 1.84 -4.69 -18.42
C LYS A 205 2.80 -5.83 -18.72
N GLU A 206 2.42 -7.05 -18.34
CA GLU A 206 3.22 -8.26 -18.52
C GLU A 206 4.66 -8.16 -17.95
N GLY A 207 4.90 -7.21 -17.04
CA GLY A 207 6.25 -6.94 -16.50
C GLY A 207 6.67 -7.85 -15.36
N GLY A 208 5.76 -8.66 -14.82
CA GLY A 208 6.02 -9.56 -13.71
C GLY A 208 6.65 -10.88 -14.13
N TYR A 209 6.55 -11.89 -13.24
CA TYR A 209 7.21 -13.18 -13.43
C TYR A 209 6.77 -13.87 -14.74
N LEU A 210 7.71 -14.10 -15.64
CA LEU A 210 7.51 -14.71 -16.97
C LEU A 210 6.44 -14.02 -17.85
N GLY A 211 6.14 -12.75 -17.62
CA GLY A 211 5.06 -12.06 -18.35
C GLY A 211 3.64 -12.49 -17.94
N LEU A 212 3.49 -13.28 -16.87
CA LEU A 212 2.20 -13.84 -16.44
C LEU A 212 1.43 -12.91 -15.48
N THR A 213 2.04 -11.84 -15.06
CA THR A 213 1.46 -10.86 -14.12
C THR A 213 2.03 -9.48 -14.42
N ASP A 214 1.28 -8.44 -14.01
CA ASP A 214 1.70 -7.05 -14.15
C ASP A 214 2.58 -6.56 -12.99
N ARG A 215 2.76 -7.35 -11.91
CA ARG A 215 3.58 -6.97 -10.76
C ARG A 215 5.07 -6.99 -11.11
N TYR A 216 5.56 -5.87 -11.63
CA TYR A 216 6.96 -5.69 -12.03
C TYR A 216 7.90 -5.65 -10.83
N ILE A 217 7.55 -4.83 -9.82
CA ILE A 217 8.21 -4.77 -8.52
C ILE A 217 7.13 -4.80 -7.45
N ASP A 218 7.28 -5.71 -6.48
CA ASP A 218 6.41 -5.84 -5.32
C ASP A 218 7.26 -6.23 -4.12
N LEU A 219 7.64 -5.22 -3.32
CA LEU A 219 8.59 -5.34 -2.22
C LEU A 219 7.95 -4.86 -0.93
N HIS A 220 8.04 -5.68 0.10
CA HIS A 220 7.50 -5.42 1.41
C HIS A 220 8.56 -5.54 2.49
N VAL A 221 8.58 -4.60 3.41
CA VAL A 221 9.32 -4.63 4.67
C VAL A 221 8.27 -4.53 5.78
N GLU A 222 7.91 -5.65 6.36
CA GLU A 222 6.77 -5.78 7.25
C GLU A 222 7.04 -5.18 8.63
N ASP A 223 8.26 -5.36 9.15
CA ASP A 223 8.71 -4.84 10.45
C ASP A 223 10.23 -4.67 10.47
N HIS A 224 10.70 -3.42 10.54
CA HIS A 224 12.13 -3.11 10.58
C HIS A 224 12.38 -1.74 11.22
N PRO A 225 13.45 -1.53 12.01
CA PRO A 225 13.77 -0.23 12.60
C PRO A 225 14.13 0.85 11.57
N THR A 226 14.57 0.47 10.38
CA THR A 226 14.89 1.37 9.26
C THR A 226 14.26 0.87 7.95
N PRO A 227 12.91 0.85 7.85
CA PRO A 227 12.22 0.11 6.79
C PRO A 227 12.51 0.64 5.38
N ILE A 228 12.67 1.96 5.20
CA ILE A 228 12.98 2.54 3.89
C ILE A 228 14.40 2.14 3.43
N ARG A 229 15.37 2.07 4.35
CA ARG A 229 16.72 1.61 4.01
C ARG A 229 16.74 0.13 3.60
N GLU A 230 15.97 -0.69 4.30
CA GLU A 230 15.81 -2.09 3.94
C GLU A 230 15.06 -2.24 2.60
N LEU A 231 14.01 -1.45 2.37
CA LEU A 231 13.31 -1.42 1.09
C LEU A 231 14.25 -1.04 -0.08
N ALA A 232 15.13 -0.06 0.11
CA ALA A 232 16.14 0.32 -0.88
C ALA A 232 17.09 -0.86 -1.19
N ARG A 233 17.58 -1.55 -0.15
CA ARG A 233 18.43 -2.75 -0.33
C ARG A 233 17.71 -3.86 -1.10
N LEU A 234 16.43 -4.10 -0.82
CA LEU A 234 15.62 -5.08 -1.56
C LEU A 234 15.40 -4.65 -3.01
N LEU A 235 15.22 -3.36 -3.26
CA LEU A 235 15.11 -2.81 -4.61
C LEU A 235 16.39 -3.03 -5.42
N GLU A 236 17.57 -2.80 -4.87
CA GLU A 236 18.84 -3.09 -5.53
C GLU A 236 18.97 -4.55 -5.94
N ILE A 237 18.57 -5.49 -5.07
CA ILE A 237 18.54 -6.93 -5.40
C ILE A 237 17.59 -7.19 -6.57
N ARG A 238 16.38 -6.63 -6.51
CA ARG A 238 15.38 -6.83 -7.56
C ARG A 238 15.83 -6.27 -8.90
N GLN A 239 16.41 -5.07 -8.92
CA GLN A 239 16.97 -4.43 -10.12
C GLN A 239 18.11 -5.27 -10.73
N SER A 240 18.99 -5.83 -9.90
CA SER A 240 20.05 -6.73 -10.34
C SER A 240 19.49 -8.00 -11.01
N GLN A 241 18.44 -8.59 -10.45
CA GLN A 241 17.75 -9.74 -11.04
C GLN A 241 17.11 -9.39 -12.39
N LEU A 242 16.43 -8.23 -12.48
CA LEU A 242 15.81 -7.76 -13.73
C LEU A 242 16.86 -7.51 -14.81
N ALA A 243 17.98 -6.87 -14.46
CA ALA A 243 19.09 -6.63 -15.39
C ALA A 243 19.69 -7.94 -15.90
N HIS A 244 19.87 -8.92 -15.03
CA HIS A 244 20.39 -10.24 -15.42
C HIS A 244 19.42 -10.97 -16.38
N THR A 245 18.13 -10.97 -16.09
CA THR A 245 17.11 -11.56 -16.96
C THR A 245 17.12 -10.90 -18.34
N ARG A 246 17.12 -9.57 -18.39
CA ARG A 246 17.16 -8.80 -19.64
C ARG A 246 18.44 -9.09 -20.44
N ALA A 247 19.58 -9.21 -19.79
CA ALA A 247 20.84 -9.55 -20.46
C ALA A 247 20.76 -10.94 -21.10
N LYS A 248 20.20 -11.94 -20.42
CA LYS A 248 20.00 -13.29 -20.99
C LYS A 248 19.07 -13.28 -22.21
N GLU A 249 17.97 -12.53 -22.14
CA GLU A 249 17.04 -12.41 -23.27
C GLU A 249 17.69 -11.76 -24.49
N LEU A 250 18.49 -10.71 -24.26
CA LEU A 250 19.22 -10.04 -25.35
C LEU A 250 20.27 -10.97 -26.00
N LEU A 251 21.01 -11.73 -25.18
CA LEU A 251 21.98 -12.73 -25.70
C LEU A 251 21.28 -13.80 -26.54
N LYS A 252 20.17 -14.34 -26.06
CA LYS A 252 19.39 -15.33 -26.81
C LYS A 252 18.89 -14.76 -28.15
N ARG A 253 18.35 -13.55 -28.17
CA ARG A 253 17.91 -12.90 -29.42
C ARG A 253 19.08 -12.70 -30.40
N ALA A 254 20.26 -12.36 -29.91
CA ALA A 254 21.44 -12.23 -30.76
C ALA A 254 21.87 -13.57 -31.34
N GLU A 255 21.86 -14.64 -30.56
CA GLU A 255 22.18 -16.01 -31.01
C GLU A 255 21.17 -16.50 -32.08
N ASP A 256 19.86 -16.27 -31.83
CA ASP A 256 18.80 -16.63 -32.77
C ASP A 256 18.96 -15.87 -34.12
N ALA A 257 19.27 -14.57 -34.08
CA ALA A 257 19.49 -13.75 -35.26
C ALA A 257 20.73 -14.17 -36.06
N GLU A 258 21.83 -14.58 -35.43
CA GLU A 258 23.01 -15.15 -36.11
C GLU A 258 22.70 -16.50 -36.72
N GLY A 259 21.89 -17.33 -36.05
CA GLY A 259 21.43 -18.62 -36.56
C GLY A 259 20.62 -18.48 -37.86
N ASP A 260 19.68 -17.53 -37.89
CA ASP A 260 18.85 -17.23 -39.05
C ASP A 260 19.68 -16.71 -40.25
N GLN A 261 20.66 -15.81 -40.00
CA GLN A 261 21.57 -15.32 -41.06
C GLN A 261 22.40 -16.45 -41.64
N ARG A 262 22.89 -17.40 -40.84
CA ARG A 262 23.62 -18.60 -41.29
C ARG A 262 22.72 -19.52 -42.11
N ALA A 263 21.47 -19.74 -41.70
CA ALA A 263 20.55 -20.61 -42.42
C ALA A 263 20.21 -20.05 -43.83
N ASP A 264 20.14 -18.72 -43.97
CA ASP A 264 19.91 -18.09 -45.28
C ASP A 264 21.11 -18.15 -46.24
N LEU A 265 22.34 -18.32 -45.71
CA LEU A 265 23.52 -18.50 -46.55
C LEU A 265 23.62 -19.93 -47.16
N TYR A 266 22.83 -20.88 -46.66
CA TYR A 266 22.81 -22.25 -47.14
C TYR A 266 21.58 -22.59 -48.02
N LYS A 267 20.71 -21.63 -48.32
CA LYS A 267 19.63 -21.74 -49.30
C LYS A 267 20.04 -21.20 -50.66
#